data_9a00858d9e6846a1646b30eb44df182b
#
_entry.id   9a00858d9e6846a1646b30eb44df182b
#
_cell.length_a   1.000
_cell.length_b   1.000
_cell.length_c   1.000
_cell.angle_alpha   90.00
_cell.angle_beta   90.00
_cell.angle_gamma   90.00
#
_symmetry.space_group_name_H-M   'P 1'
#
loop_
_entity.id
_entity.type
_entity.pdbx_description
1 polymer ?
#
loop_
_entity_poly.entity_id
_entity_poly.type
_entity_poly.pdbx_seq_one_letter_code
_entity_poly.pdbx_strand_id
1 'polypeptide(L)'
;MNIGFENEYQEFKEGLGQLDKGLKSLTSMLNKHGKATVYFGVNDDGNVCGLSIGKETLMDIRNRIRDKIEPRIYADIEELNDDTGKAYIKITASGLDIPY
;
A
#
# COMPACT_ATOMS: atom_id res chain seq x y z
N MET A 1 -9.17 13.12 7.90
CA MET A 1 -9.12 11.94 8.78
C MET A 1 -7.67 11.51 8.97
N ASN A 2 -7.32 11.15 10.16
CA ASN A 2 -5.98 10.68 10.49
C ASN A 2 -6.03 9.18 10.79
N ILE A 3 -5.15 8.39 10.17
CA ILE A 3 -5.15 6.94 10.31
C ILE A 3 -4.01 6.41 11.19
N GLY A 4 -3.26 7.30 11.83
CA GLY A 4 -2.22 6.89 12.77
C GLY A 4 -0.82 7.28 12.32
N PHE A 5 0.15 6.44 12.63
CA PHE A 5 1.56 6.73 12.41
C PHE A 5 2.23 5.64 11.59
N GLU A 6 3.28 6.03 10.85
CA GLU A 6 4.16 5.04 10.24
C GLU A 6 4.88 4.25 11.33
N ASN A 7 5.22 3.01 11.02
CA ASN A 7 5.98 2.15 11.92
C ASN A 7 6.80 1.13 11.11
N GLU A 8 7.34 0.11 11.76
CA GLU A 8 8.24 -0.86 11.13
C GLU A 8 7.59 -1.66 10.00
N TYR A 9 6.27 -1.78 9.99
CA TYR A 9 5.54 -2.56 8.98
C TYR A 9 4.38 -1.79 8.36
N GLN A 10 4.36 -0.47 8.51
CA GLN A 10 3.31 0.38 7.93
C GLN A 10 3.90 1.69 7.41
N GLU A 11 3.64 1.99 6.16
CA GLU A 11 4.17 3.19 5.53
C GLU A 11 3.09 3.94 4.77
N PHE A 12 3.25 5.27 4.67
CA PHE A 12 2.33 6.15 3.97
C PHE A 12 3.00 6.78 2.75
N LYS A 13 2.24 6.86 1.65
CA LYS A 13 2.64 7.56 0.43
C LYS A 13 1.52 8.50 0.02
N GLU A 14 1.85 9.72 -0.39
CA GLU A 14 0.83 10.72 -0.71
C GLU A 14 0.10 10.46 -2.01
N GLY A 15 0.74 9.85 -2.99
CA GLY A 15 0.12 9.66 -4.29
C GLY A 15 0.60 8.44 -5.03
N LEU A 16 -0.10 8.12 -6.10
CA LEU A 16 0.20 6.96 -6.93
C LEU A 16 1.46 7.14 -7.78
N GLY A 17 1.99 8.35 -7.89
CA GLY A 17 3.29 8.58 -8.48
C GLY A 17 4.42 7.93 -7.69
N GLN A 18 4.18 7.56 -6.44
CA GLN A 18 5.15 6.89 -5.58
C GLN A 18 4.88 5.38 -5.46
N LEU A 19 4.09 4.82 -6.37
CA LEU A 19 3.69 3.42 -6.30
C LEU A 19 4.91 2.48 -6.26
N ASP A 20 5.89 2.68 -7.13
CA ASP A 20 7.08 1.82 -7.16
C ASP A 20 7.88 1.88 -5.86
N LYS A 21 8.01 3.08 -5.28
CA LYS A 21 8.68 3.25 -3.99
C LYS A 21 7.90 2.56 -2.87
N GLY A 22 6.58 2.69 -2.90
CA GLY A 22 5.71 2.02 -1.93
C GLY A 22 5.81 0.51 -2.00
N LEU A 23 5.88 -0.04 -3.21
CA LEU A 23 6.00 -1.49 -3.39
C LEU A 23 7.38 -2.00 -2.95
N LYS A 24 8.44 -1.20 -3.13
CA LYS A 24 9.76 -1.54 -2.59
C LYS A 24 9.73 -1.58 -1.07
N SER A 25 9.09 -0.60 -0.45
CA SER A 25 8.94 -0.56 1.00
C SER A 25 8.14 -1.75 1.50
N LEU A 26 7.08 -2.11 0.79
CA LEU A 26 6.24 -3.26 1.10
C LEU A 26 7.08 -4.54 1.14
N THR A 27 7.89 -4.77 0.12
CA THR A 27 8.77 -5.93 0.03
C THR A 27 9.79 -5.95 1.15
N SER A 28 10.42 -4.81 1.43
CA SER A 28 11.42 -4.70 2.49
C SER A 28 10.84 -5.00 3.86
N MET A 29 9.68 -4.43 4.17
CA MET A 29 8.99 -4.67 5.45
C MET A 29 8.56 -6.12 5.57
N LEU A 30 8.08 -6.71 4.47
CA LEU A 30 7.65 -8.09 4.43
C LEU A 30 8.81 -9.04 4.74
N ASN A 31 9.98 -8.77 4.16
CA ASN A 31 11.17 -9.57 4.42
C ASN A 31 11.63 -9.51 5.88
N LYS A 32 11.42 -8.36 6.52
CA LYS A 32 11.83 -8.18 7.91
C LYS A 32 10.82 -8.70 8.92
N HIS A 33 9.53 -8.56 8.63
CA HIS A 33 8.49 -8.75 9.64
C HIS A 33 7.44 -9.79 9.26
N GLY A 34 7.46 -10.29 8.03
CA GLY A 34 6.47 -11.26 7.54
C GLY A 34 5.11 -10.67 7.23
N LYS A 35 4.95 -9.37 7.43
CA LYS A 35 3.74 -8.63 7.09
C LYS A 35 4.11 -7.19 6.78
N ALA A 36 3.28 -6.52 5.98
CA ALA A 36 3.53 -5.14 5.62
C ALA A 36 2.25 -4.48 5.13
N THR A 37 2.13 -3.17 5.36
CA THR A 37 1.01 -2.37 4.86
C THR A 37 1.55 -1.07 4.32
N VAL A 38 1.08 -0.67 3.13
CA VAL A 38 1.36 0.63 2.56
C VAL A 38 0.05 1.30 2.19
N TYR A 39 -0.10 2.56 2.58
CA TYR A 39 -1.26 3.36 2.21
C TYR A 39 -0.83 4.39 1.18
N PHE A 40 -1.67 4.58 0.15
CA PHE A 40 -1.49 5.62 -0.84
C PHE A 40 -2.61 6.64 -0.70
N GLY A 41 -2.29 7.92 -0.77
CA GLY A 41 -3.23 8.99 -0.51
C GLY A 41 -3.23 9.45 0.94
N VAL A 42 -2.15 9.17 1.66
CA VAL A 42 -1.97 9.54 3.06
C VAL A 42 -0.60 10.21 3.22
N ASN A 43 -0.54 11.34 3.89
CA ASN A 43 0.73 12.04 4.10
C ASN A 43 1.52 11.46 5.28
N ASP A 44 2.72 11.95 5.49
CA ASP A 44 3.62 11.45 6.53
C ASP A 44 3.06 11.57 7.95
N ASP A 45 2.16 12.51 8.16
CA ASP A 45 1.51 12.71 9.45
C ASP A 45 0.33 11.77 9.67
N GLY A 46 -0.02 10.96 8.67
CA GLY A 46 -1.14 10.04 8.75
C GLY A 46 -2.47 10.62 8.32
N ASN A 47 -2.48 11.84 7.78
CA ASN A 47 -3.71 12.46 7.30
C ASN A 47 -4.02 12.02 5.88
N VAL A 48 -5.28 11.66 5.64
CA VAL A 48 -5.73 11.29 4.30
C VAL A 48 -5.80 12.54 3.44
N CYS A 49 -5.02 12.54 2.35
CA CYS A 49 -5.00 13.66 1.40
C CYS A 49 -5.82 13.38 0.14
N GLY A 50 -6.19 12.14 -0.10
CA GLY A 50 -7.05 11.75 -1.20
C GLY A 50 -6.32 11.39 -2.47
N LEU A 51 -6.97 10.56 -3.29
CA LEU A 51 -6.48 10.12 -4.60
C LEU A 51 -7.59 10.27 -5.62
N SER A 52 -7.20 10.48 -6.88
CA SER A 52 -8.10 10.31 -8.01
C SER A 52 -8.01 8.86 -8.47
N ILE A 53 -9.07 8.09 -8.21
CA ILE A 53 -9.10 6.67 -8.54
C ILE A 53 -10.06 6.46 -9.69
N GLY A 54 -9.53 5.96 -10.82
CA GLY A 54 -10.34 5.61 -11.98
C GLY A 54 -10.61 4.11 -12.05
N LYS A 55 -11.37 3.69 -13.05
CA LYS A 55 -11.74 2.28 -13.24
C LYS A 55 -10.52 1.35 -13.37
N GLU A 56 -9.45 1.85 -13.95
CA GLU A 56 -8.26 1.04 -14.24
C GLU A 56 -7.21 1.13 -13.16
N THR A 57 -7.38 2.03 -12.19
CA THR A 57 -6.36 2.27 -11.16
C THR A 57 -6.03 1.01 -10.37
N LEU A 58 -7.04 0.32 -9.88
CA LEU A 58 -6.83 -0.89 -9.08
C LEU A 58 -6.22 -2.02 -9.93
N MET A 59 -6.62 -2.12 -11.18
CA MET A 59 -6.07 -3.11 -12.10
C MET A 59 -4.59 -2.82 -12.37
N ASP A 60 -4.22 -1.56 -12.58
CA ASP A 60 -2.84 -1.15 -12.80
C ASP A 60 -1.98 -1.48 -11.58
N ILE A 61 -2.51 -1.23 -10.39
CA ILE A 61 -1.80 -1.55 -9.15
C ILE A 61 -1.59 -3.05 -9.03
N ARG A 62 -2.61 -3.85 -9.30
CA ARG A 62 -2.50 -5.31 -9.28
C ARG A 62 -1.47 -5.82 -10.27
N ASN A 63 -1.43 -5.25 -11.47
CA ASN A 63 -0.46 -5.62 -12.47
C ASN A 63 0.96 -5.29 -12.04
N ARG A 64 1.15 -4.12 -11.41
CA ARG A 64 2.46 -3.72 -10.86
C ARG A 64 2.92 -4.66 -9.76
N ILE A 65 2.02 -5.04 -8.87
CA ILE A 65 2.33 -5.96 -7.78
C ILE A 65 2.75 -7.31 -8.37
N ARG A 66 2.01 -7.81 -9.34
CA ARG A 66 2.34 -9.09 -9.98
C ARG A 66 3.72 -9.07 -10.64
N ASP A 67 4.09 -7.94 -11.24
CA ASP A 67 5.36 -7.81 -11.95
C ASP A 67 6.55 -7.62 -11.02
N LYS A 68 6.34 -7.05 -9.84
CA LYS A 68 7.43 -6.62 -8.95
C LYS A 68 7.56 -7.42 -7.67
N ILE A 69 6.55 -8.18 -7.31
CA ILE A 69 6.53 -8.93 -6.05
C ILE A 69 6.50 -10.43 -6.34
N GLU A 70 7.21 -11.19 -5.50
CA GLU A 70 7.29 -12.64 -5.62
C GLU A 70 5.91 -13.29 -5.63
N PRO A 71 5.70 -14.34 -6.46
CA PRO A 71 4.39 -15.00 -6.56
C PRO A 71 3.88 -15.61 -5.27
N ARG A 72 4.75 -15.85 -4.29
CA ARG A 72 4.37 -16.45 -3.01
C ARG A 72 3.88 -15.44 -1.98
N ILE A 73 3.78 -14.18 -2.36
CA ILE A 73 3.30 -13.12 -1.48
C ILE A 73 1.84 -12.85 -1.79
N TYR A 74 1.01 -12.89 -0.78
CA TYR A 74 -0.36 -12.41 -0.91
C TYR A 74 -0.39 -10.91 -0.71
N ALA A 75 -1.09 -10.22 -1.60
CA ALA A 75 -1.31 -8.80 -1.46
C ALA A 75 -2.80 -8.50 -1.65
N ASP A 76 -3.39 -7.85 -0.67
CA ASP A 76 -4.76 -7.35 -0.73
C ASP A 76 -4.74 -5.87 -1.01
N ILE A 77 -5.58 -5.43 -1.94
CA ILE A 77 -5.71 -4.03 -2.31
C ILE A 77 -7.13 -3.60 -1.97
N GLU A 78 -7.25 -2.57 -1.12
CA GLU A 78 -8.55 -2.04 -0.74
C GLU A 78 -8.64 -0.57 -1.10
N GLU A 79 -9.73 -0.18 -1.74
CA GLU A 79 -10.07 1.22 -1.93
C GLU A 79 -10.94 1.64 -0.76
N LEU A 80 -10.49 2.65 -0.02
CA LEU A 80 -11.16 3.13 1.16
C LEU A 80 -11.50 4.60 1.00
N ASN A 81 -12.49 5.07 1.74
CA ASN A 81 -12.87 6.48 1.77
C ASN A 81 -12.88 6.95 3.21
N ASP A 82 -12.38 8.17 3.42
CA ASP A 82 -12.45 8.75 4.75
C ASP A 82 -13.85 9.33 5.01
N ASP A 83 -14.05 9.92 6.18
CA ASP A 83 -15.34 10.50 6.58
C ASP A 83 -15.74 11.73 5.76
N THR A 84 -14.81 12.32 4.99
CA THR A 84 -15.10 13.43 4.09
C THR A 84 -15.25 12.99 2.62
N GLY A 85 -15.11 11.70 2.35
CA GLY A 85 -15.22 11.16 1.00
C GLY A 85 -13.92 11.13 0.21
N LYS A 86 -12.80 11.44 0.81
CA LYS A 86 -11.49 11.36 0.15
C LYS A 86 -11.08 9.90 0.02
N ALA A 87 -10.75 9.49 -1.21
CA ALA A 87 -10.35 8.12 -1.47
C ALA A 87 -8.87 7.89 -1.13
N TYR A 88 -8.58 6.74 -0.59
CA TYR A 88 -7.20 6.30 -0.39
C TYR A 88 -7.14 4.79 -0.57
N ILE A 89 -5.92 4.26 -0.74
CA ILE A 89 -5.73 2.83 -1.04
C ILE A 89 -4.85 2.23 0.04
N LYS A 90 -5.26 1.05 0.51
CA LYS A 90 -4.49 0.25 1.46
C LYS A 90 -4.03 -1.01 0.76
N ILE A 91 -2.73 -1.26 0.76
CA ILE A 91 -2.15 -2.51 0.27
C ILE A 91 -1.56 -3.25 1.46
N THR A 92 -2.09 -4.43 1.74
CA THR A 92 -1.62 -5.28 2.82
C THR A 92 -0.99 -6.53 2.21
N ALA A 93 0.19 -6.89 2.66
CA ALA A 93 0.87 -8.08 2.17
C ALA A 93 1.30 -8.98 3.31
N SER A 94 1.26 -10.28 3.06
CA SER A 94 1.80 -11.29 3.96
C SER A 94 2.47 -12.36 3.13
N GLY A 95 3.54 -12.94 3.65
CA GLY A 95 4.23 -14.02 2.98
C GLY A 95 3.65 -15.36 3.34
N LEU A 96 3.67 -16.28 2.38
CA LEU A 96 3.23 -17.66 2.58
C LEU A 96 4.34 -18.52 3.13
N ASP A 97 5.55 -18.29 2.67
CA ASP A 97 6.74 -19.05 3.04
C ASP A 97 7.85 -18.10 3.46
N ILE A 98 8.68 -18.55 4.35
CA ILE A 98 9.88 -17.84 4.78
C ILE A 98 11.09 -18.72 4.49
N PRO A 99 12.18 -18.17 3.93
CA PRO A 99 12.40 -16.79 3.48
C PRO A 99 11.75 -16.48 2.14
N TYR A 100 11.57 -15.18 1.89
CA TYR A 100 10.98 -14.70 0.64
C TYR A 100 12.04 -14.40 -0.40
#